data_d11b4e826646bebd91417136e9b09b7d
#
_entry.id   d11b4e826646bebd91417136e9b09b7d
#
_cell.length_a   1.000
_cell.length_b   1.000
_cell.length_c   1.000
_cell.angle_alpha   90.00
_cell.angle_beta   90.00
_cell.angle_gamma   90.00
#
_symmetry.space_group_name_H-M   'P 1'
#
loop_
_entity.id
_entity.type
_entity.pdbx_description
1 polymer ?
#
loop_
_entity_poly.entity_id
_entity_poly.type
_entity_poly.pdbx_seq_one_letter_code
_entity_poly.pdbx_strand_id
1 'polypeptide(L)'
;QMLSAADNLEFELAASLRDRLNAVENLGQKQLVTAGTLADTDVVGYGETEAKACFAVLHFSGGNLLDKDYEVFSRPDDKLEAVSSLLKQFYLSRGISPKRVLLPFEIDDGELFAELLEQQYGRRPKLHVPQRGDNLRLVELACKNAFEEAERVTGREERVSATLTLLGKMLAIPAPKRMESFDISNISGTDIVASMVVFQEGKPKKSDYKRFKVEGLTDQDDYASMRQVVTRRFVHYKAGDKGFDEAPDLLLIDGGVTHAKVAVAALQELNLSFPVFGMVKDDRHRTRALVTPEGEEIRIDNNQAIFSLIGQIQEETHRFAITYHRQLRSKRLRYSELDGIPGIGAKRKQELLRQFKSLSAIGQATLPELERLLPKDAAAAVYHHFHEKGEE
;
A
#
# COMPACT_ATOMS: atom_id res chain seq x y z
N GLN A 1 -28.96 2.58 27.00
CA GLN A 1 -29.44 3.31 25.81
C GLN A 1 -28.91 2.66 24.50
N MET A 2 -27.60 2.43 24.35
CA MET A 2 -27.03 1.80 23.14
C MET A 2 -27.61 0.40 22.87
N LEU A 3 -27.65 -0.48 23.88
CA LEU A 3 -28.24 -1.81 23.74
C LEU A 3 -29.75 -1.74 23.44
N SER A 4 -30.47 -0.83 24.11
CA SER A 4 -31.91 -0.62 23.86
C SER A 4 -32.19 -0.10 22.45
N ALA A 5 -31.34 0.76 21.88
CA ALA A 5 -31.45 1.19 20.49
C ALA A 5 -31.14 0.05 19.50
N ALA A 6 -30.19 -0.81 19.83
CA ALA A 6 -29.88 -1.99 19.03
C ALA A 6 -31.05 -3.01 19.05
N ASP A 7 -31.66 -3.23 20.21
CA ASP A 7 -32.82 -4.13 20.37
C ASP A 7 -34.06 -3.61 19.61
N ASN A 8 -34.19 -2.27 19.50
CA ASN A 8 -35.25 -1.63 18.71
C ASN A 8 -34.93 -1.49 17.22
N LEU A 9 -33.84 -2.10 16.73
CA LEU A 9 -33.35 -2.03 15.36
C LEU A 9 -32.95 -0.61 14.86
N GLU A 10 -32.73 0.33 15.78
CA GLU A 10 -32.27 1.70 15.51
C GLU A 10 -30.74 1.73 15.39
N PHE A 11 -30.19 1.10 14.35
CA PHE A 11 -28.76 0.84 14.21
C PHE A 11 -27.90 2.10 14.10
N GLU A 12 -28.40 3.18 13.47
CA GLU A 12 -27.68 4.46 13.39
C GLU A 12 -27.56 5.13 14.76
N LEU A 13 -28.64 5.08 15.56
CA LEU A 13 -28.65 5.59 16.92
C LEU A 13 -27.73 4.75 17.83
N ALA A 14 -27.79 3.42 17.71
CA ALA A 14 -26.90 2.52 18.46
C ALA A 14 -25.42 2.77 18.12
N ALA A 15 -25.08 2.96 16.84
CA ALA A 15 -23.73 3.30 16.41
C ALA A 15 -23.26 4.65 16.96
N SER A 16 -24.11 5.70 16.90
CA SER A 16 -23.80 7.02 17.46
C SER A 16 -23.57 6.96 18.99
N LEU A 17 -24.37 6.18 19.70
CA LEU A 17 -24.24 6.01 21.16
C LEU A 17 -22.98 5.20 21.52
N ARG A 18 -22.61 4.20 20.72
CA ARG A 18 -21.34 3.47 20.86
C ARG A 18 -20.15 4.39 20.67
N ASP A 19 -20.17 5.23 19.62
CA ASP A 19 -19.06 6.14 19.32
C ASP A 19 -18.92 7.22 20.41
N ARG A 20 -20.04 7.68 20.99
CA ARG A 20 -20.03 8.56 22.18
C ARG A 20 -19.47 7.84 23.41
N LEU A 21 -19.83 6.58 23.62
CA LEU A 21 -19.30 5.78 24.74
C LEU A 21 -17.78 5.61 24.62
N ASN A 22 -17.31 5.24 23.42
CA ASN A 22 -15.88 5.13 23.13
C ASN A 22 -15.15 6.46 23.30
N ALA A 23 -15.76 7.59 22.91
CA ALA A 23 -15.19 8.92 23.14
C ALA A 23 -15.07 9.26 24.62
N VAL A 24 -16.07 8.91 25.44
CA VAL A 24 -16.04 9.12 26.91
C VAL A 24 -15.01 8.21 27.57
N GLU A 25 -14.92 6.94 27.17
CA GLU A 25 -13.89 6.01 27.65
C GLU A 25 -12.48 6.49 27.29
N ASN A 26 -12.27 7.02 26.07
CA ASN A 26 -11.02 7.63 25.65
C ASN A 26 -10.69 8.91 26.43
N LEU A 27 -11.70 9.70 26.85
CA LEU A 27 -11.50 10.86 27.73
C LEU A 27 -11.13 10.42 29.15
N GLY A 28 -11.74 9.35 29.67
CA GLY A 28 -11.37 8.74 30.94
C GLY A 28 -9.94 8.21 30.96
N GLN A 29 -9.48 7.62 29.84
CA GLN A 29 -8.10 7.19 29.67
C GLN A 29 -7.12 8.38 29.61
N LYS A 30 -7.50 9.52 29.01
CA LYS A 30 -6.69 10.75 29.04
C LYS A 30 -6.53 11.31 30.48
N GLN A 31 -7.50 11.13 31.36
CA GLN A 31 -7.40 11.58 32.76
C GLN A 31 -6.48 10.71 33.63
N LEU A 32 -6.30 9.41 33.31
CA LEU A 32 -5.33 8.55 34.00
C LEU A 32 -3.86 8.94 33.69
N VAL A 33 -3.64 9.67 32.60
CA VAL A 33 -2.33 10.08 32.11
C VAL A 33 -1.82 11.39 32.73
N THR A 34 -2.64 12.12 33.49
CA THR A 34 -2.29 13.42 34.08
C THR A 34 -1.57 13.32 35.45
N ALA A 35 -1.09 12.15 35.83
CA ALA A 35 -0.27 12.01 37.04
C ALA A 35 1.15 12.56 36.77
N GLY A 36 1.41 13.79 37.22
CA GLY A 36 2.57 14.64 36.93
C GLY A 36 3.98 14.15 37.29
N THR A 37 4.22 12.84 37.28
CA THR A 37 5.52 12.24 37.65
C THR A 37 6.20 11.45 36.53
N LEU A 38 5.59 11.34 35.36
CA LEU A 38 6.15 10.57 34.22
C LEU A 38 7.03 11.44 33.33
N ALA A 39 8.25 11.70 33.78
CA ALA A 39 9.24 12.36 32.93
C ALA A 39 9.91 11.31 32.03
N ASP A 40 9.75 11.42 30.70
CA ASP A 40 10.49 10.66 29.69
C ASP A 40 10.47 9.13 29.99
N THR A 41 9.27 8.55 29.93
CA THR A 41 9.00 7.15 30.30
C THR A 41 8.33 6.44 29.13
N ASP A 42 8.89 5.32 28.73
CA ASP A 42 8.26 4.40 27.80
C ASP A 42 7.56 3.26 28.56
N VAL A 43 6.38 2.90 28.12
CA VAL A 43 5.60 1.82 28.73
C VAL A 43 5.37 0.75 27.67
N VAL A 44 5.95 -0.42 27.91
CA VAL A 44 5.86 -1.57 27.03
C VAL A 44 4.64 -2.41 27.36
N GLY A 45 3.90 -2.80 26.34
CA GLY A 45 2.79 -3.73 26.42
C GLY A 45 3.00 -4.93 25.53
N TYR A 46 2.46 -6.06 25.92
CA TYR A 46 2.36 -7.28 25.14
C TYR A 46 0.94 -7.83 25.24
N GLY A 47 0.39 -8.19 24.09
CA GLY A 47 -0.92 -8.82 24.00
C GLY A 47 -0.91 -9.87 22.89
N GLU A 48 -1.61 -10.98 23.08
CA GLU A 48 -1.66 -12.07 22.08
C GLU A 48 -3.07 -12.63 21.93
N THR A 49 -3.36 -13.06 20.70
CA THR A 49 -4.50 -13.89 20.30
C THR A 49 -4.00 -15.31 20.01
N GLU A 50 -4.87 -16.21 19.51
CA GLU A 50 -4.44 -17.55 19.09
C GLU A 50 -3.41 -17.53 17.94
N ALA A 51 -3.52 -16.55 17.03
CA ALA A 51 -2.69 -16.48 15.82
C ALA A 51 -1.63 -15.37 15.82
N LYS A 52 -1.89 -14.27 16.51
CA LYS A 52 -1.07 -13.05 16.46
C LYS A 52 -0.68 -12.61 17.86
N ALA A 53 0.45 -11.92 17.93
CA ALA A 53 0.86 -11.14 19.08
C ALA A 53 1.19 -9.70 18.66
N CYS A 54 1.11 -8.78 19.61
CA CYS A 54 1.48 -7.39 19.41
C CYS A 54 2.40 -6.93 20.53
N PHE A 55 3.50 -6.31 20.13
CA PHE A 55 4.38 -5.52 20.98
C PHE A 55 3.98 -4.06 20.83
N ALA A 56 3.73 -3.37 21.93
CA ALA A 56 3.33 -1.96 21.97
C ALA A 56 4.31 -1.16 22.83
N VAL A 57 4.61 0.07 22.42
CA VAL A 57 5.36 1.04 23.22
C VAL A 57 4.57 2.34 23.29
N LEU A 58 4.21 2.77 24.49
CA LEU A 58 3.54 4.05 24.74
C LEU A 58 4.56 5.04 25.29
N HIS A 59 4.77 6.15 24.59
CA HIS A 59 5.78 7.16 24.94
C HIS A 59 5.16 8.29 25.77
N PHE A 60 5.66 8.46 26.98
CA PHE A 60 5.24 9.53 27.88
C PHE A 60 6.33 10.56 28.11
N SER A 61 5.98 11.84 28.07
CA SER A 61 6.85 12.93 28.49
C SER A 61 6.03 13.98 29.26
N GLY A 62 6.54 14.41 30.42
CA GLY A 62 5.86 15.38 31.26
C GLY A 62 4.45 14.95 31.73
N GLY A 63 4.21 13.65 31.84
CA GLY A 63 2.91 13.10 32.22
C GLY A 63 1.91 12.93 31.06
N ASN A 64 2.26 13.31 29.85
CA ASN A 64 1.40 13.19 28.68
C ASN A 64 1.87 12.07 27.75
N LEU A 65 0.92 11.36 27.16
CA LEU A 65 1.19 10.41 26.09
C LEU A 65 1.48 11.19 24.81
N LEU A 66 2.70 11.02 24.27
CA LEU A 66 3.14 11.68 23.04
C LEU A 66 2.87 10.84 21.80
N ASP A 67 3.20 9.54 21.86
CA ASP A 67 3.16 8.65 20.70
C ASP A 67 2.91 7.20 21.13
N LYS A 68 2.55 6.36 20.14
CA LYS A 68 2.30 4.92 20.29
C LYS A 68 2.90 4.18 19.11
N ASP A 69 3.78 3.24 19.39
CA ASP A 69 4.30 2.32 18.39
C ASP A 69 3.70 0.92 18.61
N TYR A 70 3.37 0.24 17.52
CA TYR A 70 2.84 -1.11 17.52
C TYR A 70 3.56 -1.96 16.50
N GLU A 71 3.93 -3.17 16.88
CA GLU A 71 4.45 -4.19 15.98
C GLU A 71 3.65 -5.47 16.17
N VAL A 72 2.93 -5.90 15.11
CA VAL A 72 2.09 -7.10 15.12
C VAL A 72 2.81 -8.19 14.32
N PHE A 73 2.94 -9.35 14.93
CA PHE A 73 3.66 -10.50 14.38
C PHE A 73 2.90 -11.81 14.66
N SER A 74 3.36 -12.92 14.12
CA SER A 74 2.78 -14.22 14.44
C SER A 74 3.04 -14.57 15.89
N ARG A 75 2.06 -15.20 16.56
CA ARG A 75 2.22 -15.59 17.96
C ARG A 75 3.52 -16.39 18.14
N PRO A 76 4.43 -15.98 19.02
CA PRO A 76 5.68 -16.67 19.27
C PRO A 76 5.48 -17.87 20.22
N ASP A 77 6.34 -18.85 20.14
CA ASP A 77 6.39 -19.96 21.11
C ASP A 77 6.90 -19.47 22.48
N ASP A 78 7.91 -18.59 22.47
CA ASP A 78 8.43 -17.93 23.68
C ASP A 78 8.22 -16.41 23.61
N LYS A 79 7.29 -15.94 24.44
CA LYS A 79 6.96 -14.50 24.52
C LYS A 79 8.06 -13.67 25.17
N LEU A 80 8.84 -14.25 26.12
CA LEU A 80 9.89 -13.52 26.82
C LEU A 80 11.03 -13.21 25.87
N GLU A 81 11.47 -14.21 25.10
CA GLU A 81 12.51 -14.06 24.09
C GLU A 81 12.06 -13.10 22.97
N ALA A 82 10.81 -13.23 22.49
CA ALA A 82 10.25 -12.35 21.47
C ALA A 82 10.23 -10.89 21.91
N VAL A 83 9.70 -10.59 23.09
CA VAL A 83 9.63 -9.22 23.61
C VAL A 83 11.02 -8.65 23.90
N SER A 84 11.95 -9.45 24.44
CA SER A 84 13.33 -9.04 24.64
C SER A 84 14.02 -8.66 23.31
N SER A 85 13.85 -9.49 22.28
CA SER A 85 14.42 -9.24 20.94
C SER A 85 13.82 -7.99 20.29
N LEU A 86 12.49 -7.85 20.32
CA LEU A 86 11.78 -6.69 19.77
C LEU A 86 12.12 -5.39 20.49
N LEU A 87 12.25 -5.44 21.82
CA LEU A 87 12.65 -4.27 22.61
C LEU A 87 14.06 -3.79 22.21
N LYS A 88 15.01 -4.72 22.05
CA LYS A 88 16.37 -4.41 21.62
C LYS A 88 16.36 -3.80 20.21
N GLN A 89 15.69 -4.44 19.26
CA GLN A 89 15.56 -3.96 17.88
C GLN A 89 14.92 -2.57 17.83
N PHE A 90 13.84 -2.36 18.59
CA PHE A 90 13.11 -1.09 18.65
C PHE A 90 14.02 0.07 19.04
N TYR A 91 14.73 -0.02 20.17
CA TYR A 91 15.58 1.08 20.64
C TYR A 91 16.85 1.26 19.78
N LEU A 92 17.42 0.19 19.24
CA LEU A 92 18.55 0.29 18.34
C LEU A 92 18.18 0.97 17.01
N SER A 93 16.98 0.70 16.50
CA SER A 93 16.49 1.36 15.28
C SER A 93 16.08 2.82 15.49
N ARG A 94 15.55 3.15 16.67
CA ARG A 94 15.10 4.51 17.01
C ARG A 94 16.24 5.47 17.35
N GLY A 95 17.39 4.96 17.79
CA GLY A 95 18.58 5.77 18.03
C GLY A 95 18.50 6.68 19.26
N ILE A 96 17.58 6.42 20.19
CA ILE A 96 17.39 7.18 21.43
C ILE A 96 17.17 6.26 22.62
N SER A 97 17.53 6.73 23.82
CA SER A 97 17.29 6.02 25.07
C SER A 97 16.42 6.86 26.02
N PRO A 98 15.27 6.34 26.51
CA PRO A 98 14.42 7.02 27.48
C PRO A 98 15.06 6.99 28.87
N LYS A 99 14.52 7.77 29.82
CA LYS A 99 14.98 7.70 31.24
C LYS A 99 14.53 6.41 31.92
N ARG A 100 13.34 5.94 31.58
CA ARG A 100 12.71 4.78 32.21
C ARG A 100 11.90 3.98 31.20
N VAL A 101 11.94 2.67 31.34
CA VAL A 101 11.09 1.75 30.59
C VAL A 101 10.32 0.90 31.59
N LEU A 102 8.99 0.94 31.54
CA LEU A 102 8.12 0.06 32.28
C LEU A 102 7.81 -1.18 31.44
N LEU A 103 8.02 -2.35 32.00
CA LEU A 103 7.91 -3.64 31.31
C LEU A 103 6.76 -4.47 31.91
N PRO A 104 6.06 -5.30 31.13
CA PRO A 104 5.02 -6.19 31.63
C PRO A 104 5.57 -7.40 32.39
N PHE A 105 6.83 -7.78 32.13
CA PHE A 105 7.55 -8.87 32.79
C PHE A 105 9.07 -8.64 32.67
N GLU A 106 9.83 -9.36 33.47
CA GLU A 106 11.29 -9.31 33.39
C GLU A 106 11.78 -9.90 32.07
N ILE A 107 12.83 -9.30 31.52
CA ILE A 107 13.51 -9.75 30.30
C ILE A 107 14.90 -10.25 30.63
N ASP A 108 15.30 -11.31 29.98
CA ASP A 108 16.67 -11.78 30.06
C ASP A 108 17.63 -10.71 29.51
N ASP A 109 18.83 -10.62 30.09
CA ASP A 109 19.87 -9.65 29.71
C ASP A 109 19.46 -8.16 29.81
N GLY A 110 18.44 -7.81 30.60
CA GLY A 110 17.95 -6.44 30.74
C GLY A 110 19.05 -5.45 31.18
N GLU A 111 19.92 -5.85 32.11
CA GLU A 111 21.06 -5.05 32.56
C GLU A 111 22.08 -4.79 31.44
N LEU A 112 22.44 -5.82 30.68
CA LEU A 112 23.35 -5.70 29.53
C LEU A 112 22.75 -4.80 28.44
N PHE A 113 21.45 -4.91 28.22
CA PHE A 113 20.75 -4.06 27.28
C PHE A 113 20.74 -2.59 27.72
N ALA A 114 20.52 -2.30 29.00
CA ALA A 114 20.59 -0.94 29.54
C ALA A 114 22.01 -0.34 29.40
N GLU A 115 23.05 -1.13 29.62
CA GLU A 115 24.47 -0.76 29.40
C GLU A 115 24.76 -0.47 27.93
N LEU A 116 24.26 -1.29 27.02
CA LEU A 116 24.41 -1.07 25.58
C LEU A 116 23.80 0.26 25.14
N LEU A 117 22.60 0.59 25.62
CA LEU A 117 21.96 1.88 25.32
C LEU A 117 22.71 3.08 25.91
N GLU A 118 23.31 2.90 27.12
CA GLU A 118 24.17 3.93 27.72
C GLU A 118 25.42 4.18 26.87
N GLN A 119 26.08 3.13 26.41
CA GLN A 119 27.27 3.25 25.57
C GLN A 119 26.97 3.90 24.21
N GLN A 120 25.85 3.55 23.58
CA GLN A 120 25.50 4.04 22.25
C GLN A 120 24.87 5.43 22.27
N TYR A 121 24.02 5.73 23.26
CA TYR A 121 23.18 6.94 23.28
C TYR A 121 23.41 7.85 24.50
N GLY A 122 24.40 7.51 25.34
CA GLY A 122 24.82 8.34 26.47
C GLY A 122 23.84 8.34 27.65
N ARG A 123 22.85 7.47 27.66
CA ARG A 123 21.86 7.37 28.75
C ARG A 123 21.51 5.92 29.04
N ARG A 124 21.65 5.53 30.33
CA ARG A 124 21.21 4.22 30.83
C ARG A 124 19.73 4.30 31.25
N PRO A 125 18.81 3.59 30.60
CA PRO A 125 17.41 3.54 31.00
C PRO A 125 17.24 2.71 32.28
N LYS A 126 16.31 3.10 33.13
CA LYS A 126 15.87 2.27 34.25
C LYS A 126 14.77 1.34 33.77
N LEU A 127 15.06 0.06 33.62
CA LEU A 127 14.08 -0.98 33.35
C LEU A 127 13.36 -1.32 34.66
N HIS A 128 12.02 -1.40 34.62
CA HIS A 128 11.24 -1.67 35.80
C HIS A 128 9.95 -2.44 35.48
N VAL A 129 9.71 -3.53 36.18
CA VAL A 129 8.47 -4.30 36.16
C VAL A 129 7.64 -3.90 37.37
N PRO A 130 6.61 -3.05 37.23
CA PRO A 130 5.85 -2.56 38.35
C PRO A 130 4.88 -3.62 38.87
N GLN A 131 4.80 -3.74 40.22
CA GLN A 131 3.93 -4.70 40.90
C GLN A 131 2.65 -4.06 41.47
N ARG A 132 2.59 -2.71 41.52
CA ARG A 132 1.43 -1.98 42.13
C ARG A 132 1.44 -0.50 41.70
N GLY A 133 0.30 0.15 41.93
CA GLY A 133 0.14 1.60 41.75
C GLY A 133 0.00 2.02 40.28
N ASP A 134 0.18 3.31 40.01
CA ASP A 134 -0.11 3.90 38.69
C ASP A 134 0.79 3.37 37.57
N ASN A 135 2.04 3.01 37.88
CA ASN A 135 2.94 2.40 36.90
C ASN A 135 2.42 1.03 36.40
N LEU A 136 1.86 0.21 37.31
CA LEU A 136 1.24 -1.07 36.91
C LEU A 136 0.02 -0.82 36.03
N ARG A 137 -0.84 0.14 36.38
CA ARG A 137 -2.00 0.51 35.55
C ARG A 137 -1.61 0.96 34.13
N LEU A 138 -0.48 1.65 33.99
CA LEU A 138 0.04 2.04 32.67
C LEU A 138 0.53 0.84 31.86
N VAL A 139 1.18 -0.13 32.49
CA VAL A 139 1.58 -1.38 31.82
C VAL A 139 0.34 -2.20 31.44
N GLU A 140 -0.66 -2.31 32.31
CA GLU A 140 -1.94 -2.96 31.99
C GLU A 140 -2.63 -2.28 30.80
N LEU A 141 -2.63 -0.95 30.76
CA LEU A 141 -3.15 -0.17 29.64
C LEU A 141 -2.37 -0.47 28.35
N ALA A 142 -1.04 -0.51 28.38
CA ALA A 142 -0.22 -0.84 27.23
C ALA A 142 -0.46 -2.28 26.74
N CYS A 143 -0.61 -3.25 27.68
CA CYS A 143 -0.95 -4.63 27.33
C CYS A 143 -2.36 -4.74 26.72
N LYS A 144 -3.34 -4.02 27.27
CA LYS A 144 -4.69 -3.95 26.69
C LYS A 144 -4.66 -3.37 25.26
N ASN A 145 -3.96 -2.27 25.03
CA ASN A 145 -3.79 -1.69 23.68
C ASN A 145 -3.11 -2.69 22.73
N ALA A 146 -2.09 -3.40 23.18
CA ALA A 146 -1.42 -4.43 22.39
C ALA A 146 -2.38 -5.58 22.02
N PHE A 147 -3.17 -6.06 22.97
CA PHE A 147 -4.17 -7.10 22.74
C PHE A 147 -5.24 -6.65 21.73
N GLU A 148 -5.81 -5.46 21.91
CA GLU A 148 -6.81 -4.89 21.01
C GLU A 148 -6.26 -4.74 19.57
N GLU A 149 -4.99 -4.35 19.43
CA GLU A 149 -4.34 -4.26 18.11
C GLU A 149 -4.12 -5.63 17.48
N ALA A 150 -3.65 -6.63 18.25
CA ALA A 150 -3.52 -8.02 17.78
C ALA A 150 -4.87 -8.59 17.34
N GLU A 151 -5.93 -8.38 18.13
CA GLU A 151 -7.30 -8.80 17.81
C GLU A 151 -7.82 -8.09 16.55
N ARG A 152 -7.59 -6.79 16.41
CA ARG A 152 -7.98 -6.01 15.23
C ARG A 152 -7.36 -6.54 13.95
N VAL A 153 -6.07 -6.89 13.99
CA VAL A 153 -5.35 -7.44 12.84
C VAL A 153 -5.84 -8.85 12.53
N THR A 154 -5.99 -9.71 13.54
CA THR A 154 -6.52 -11.07 13.39
C THR A 154 -7.91 -11.05 12.77
N GLY A 155 -8.85 -10.29 13.32
CA GLY A 155 -10.20 -10.20 12.78
C GLY A 155 -10.27 -9.56 11.39
N ARG A 156 -9.30 -8.73 10.99
CA ARG A 156 -9.19 -8.23 9.63
C ARG A 156 -8.72 -9.34 8.66
N GLU A 157 -7.71 -10.11 9.03
CA GLU A 157 -7.19 -11.21 8.23
C GLU A 157 -8.23 -12.32 8.06
N GLU A 158 -8.95 -12.67 9.11
CA GLU A 158 -10.06 -13.64 9.06
C GLU A 158 -11.18 -13.20 8.12
N ARG A 159 -11.60 -11.93 8.18
CA ARG A 159 -12.60 -11.37 7.27
C ARG A 159 -12.15 -11.41 5.82
N VAL A 160 -10.89 -11.09 5.54
CA VAL A 160 -10.33 -11.18 4.18
C VAL A 160 -10.31 -12.65 3.73
N SER A 161 -9.83 -13.57 4.55
CA SER A 161 -9.80 -15.01 4.25
C SER A 161 -11.21 -15.56 3.97
N ALA A 162 -12.20 -15.18 4.80
CA ALA A 162 -13.59 -15.54 4.58
C ALA A 162 -14.14 -14.99 3.26
N THR A 163 -13.79 -13.72 2.91
CA THR A 163 -14.19 -13.10 1.65
C THR A 163 -13.59 -13.84 0.45
N LEU A 164 -12.29 -14.19 0.49
CA LEU A 164 -11.64 -14.96 -0.57
C LEU A 164 -12.22 -16.37 -0.72
N THR A 165 -12.53 -17.02 0.40
CA THR A 165 -13.19 -18.33 0.41
C THR A 165 -14.58 -18.25 -0.22
N LEU A 166 -15.35 -17.24 0.10
CA LEU A 166 -16.67 -17.03 -0.48
C LEU A 166 -16.58 -16.70 -1.98
N LEU A 167 -15.64 -15.84 -2.38
CA LEU A 167 -15.38 -15.55 -3.79
C LEU A 167 -15.02 -16.84 -4.56
N GLY A 168 -14.14 -17.67 -4.01
CA GLY A 168 -13.80 -18.97 -4.60
C GLY A 168 -15.02 -19.87 -4.80
N LYS A 169 -15.90 -19.97 -3.77
CA LYS A 169 -17.15 -20.72 -3.87
C LYS A 169 -18.09 -20.18 -4.96
N MET A 170 -18.23 -18.87 -5.07
CA MET A 170 -19.07 -18.22 -6.08
C MET A 170 -18.55 -18.46 -7.50
N LEU A 171 -17.25 -18.48 -7.68
CA LEU A 171 -16.60 -18.69 -8.99
C LEU A 171 -16.31 -20.18 -9.29
N ALA A 172 -16.66 -21.10 -8.40
CA ALA A 172 -16.37 -22.54 -8.48
C ALA A 172 -14.85 -22.83 -8.66
N ILE A 173 -13.99 -22.05 -7.97
CA ILE A 173 -12.53 -22.20 -7.93
C ILE A 173 -12.06 -22.29 -6.47
N PRO A 174 -10.82 -22.73 -6.19
CA PRO A 174 -10.20 -22.57 -4.88
C PRO A 174 -10.18 -21.09 -4.46
N ALA A 175 -10.10 -20.81 -3.14
CA ALA A 175 -10.01 -19.43 -2.65
C ALA A 175 -8.80 -18.70 -3.28
N PRO A 176 -9.03 -17.66 -4.10
CA PRO A 176 -7.95 -17.03 -4.89
C PRO A 176 -7.09 -16.13 -4.00
N LYS A 177 -5.90 -16.59 -3.65
CA LYS A 177 -4.95 -15.84 -2.84
C LYS A 177 -4.21 -14.79 -3.67
N ARG A 178 -3.82 -15.15 -4.92
CA ARG A 178 -3.18 -14.23 -5.87
C ARG A 178 -4.12 -13.92 -7.02
N MET A 179 -4.50 -12.66 -7.14
CA MET A 179 -5.37 -12.17 -8.21
C MET A 179 -4.59 -11.16 -9.06
N GLU A 180 -4.63 -11.32 -10.38
CA GLU A 180 -4.03 -10.37 -11.32
C GLU A 180 -5.15 -9.71 -12.14
N SER A 181 -5.18 -8.37 -12.17
CA SER A 181 -6.17 -7.62 -12.95
C SER A 181 -5.52 -6.82 -14.06
N PHE A 182 -6.12 -6.88 -15.25
CA PHE A 182 -5.63 -6.26 -16.48
C PHE A 182 -6.60 -5.20 -17.00
N ASP A 183 -6.05 -4.05 -17.40
CA ASP A 183 -6.75 -2.96 -18.07
C ASP A 183 -5.97 -2.54 -19.32
N ILE A 184 -6.68 -2.33 -20.44
CA ILE A 184 -6.14 -1.75 -21.66
C ILE A 184 -6.58 -0.30 -21.72
N SER A 185 -5.62 0.58 -21.83
CA SER A 185 -5.86 2.01 -21.86
C SER A 185 -5.20 2.67 -23.06
N ASN A 186 -5.99 3.41 -23.85
CA ASN A 186 -5.53 4.12 -25.04
C ASN A 186 -5.08 5.54 -24.70
N ILE A 187 -3.89 5.94 -25.15
CA ILE A 187 -3.37 7.30 -25.02
C ILE A 187 -3.49 7.99 -26.37
N SER A 188 -4.50 8.85 -26.52
CA SER A 188 -4.61 9.85 -27.61
C SER A 188 -4.03 9.37 -28.95
N GLY A 189 -4.45 8.23 -29.45
CA GLY A 189 -4.26 7.80 -30.84
C GLY A 189 -2.92 7.14 -31.22
N THR A 190 -1.90 7.03 -30.35
CA THR A 190 -0.59 6.53 -30.78
C THR A 190 0.10 5.51 -29.87
N ASP A 191 -0.22 5.46 -28.57
CA ASP A 191 0.39 4.50 -27.67
C ASP A 191 -0.69 3.77 -26.86
N ILE A 192 -0.86 2.49 -27.13
CA ILE A 192 -1.70 1.60 -26.34
C ILE A 192 -0.84 1.04 -25.20
N VAL A 193 -1.32 1.17 -23.99
CA VAL A 193 -0.64 0.66 -22.80
C VAL A 193 -1.60 -0.20 -22.01
N ALA A 194 -1.12 -1.35 -21.57
CA ALA A 194 -1.83 -2.16 -20.60
C ALA A 194 -1.17 -2.09 -19.24
N SER A 195 -1.98 -2.12 -18.22
CA SER A 195 -1.57 -2.23 -16.83
C SER A 195 -2.02 -3.56 -16.23
N MET A 196 -1.14 -4.13 -15.42
CA MET A 196 -1.42 -5.29 -14.58
C MET A 196 -1.19 -4.92 -13.13
N VAL A 197 -2.21 -5.08 -12.31
CA VAL A 197 -2.09 -4.98 -10.86
C VAL A 197 -2.23 -6.36 -10.23
N VAL A 198 -1.61 -6.53 -9.07
CA VAL A 198 -1.60 -7.79 -8.33
C VAL A 198 -2.13 -7.56 -6.92
N PHE A 199 -3.06 -8.40 -6.52
CA PHE A 199 -3.52 -8.51 -5.14
C PHE A 199 -3.11 -9.86 -4.57
N GLN A 200 -2.47 -9.82 -3.41
CA GLN A 200 -2.06 -11.00 -2.66
C GLN A 200 -2.81 -11.01 -1.33
N GLU A 201 -3.55 -12.09 -1.06
CA GLU A 201 -4.36 -12.22 0.15
C GLU A 201 -5.24 -10.97 0.41
N GLY A 202 -5.93 -10.51 -0.65
CA GLY A 202 -6.83 -9.37 -0.62
C GLY A 202 -6.16 -7.99 -0.46
N LYS A 203 -4.83 -7.89 -0.53
CA LYS A 203 -4.07 -6.63 -0.41
C LYS A 203 -3.28 -6.35 -1.69
N PRO A 204 -3.12 -5.08 -2.09
CA PRO A 204 -2.29 -4.70 -3.24
C PRO A 204 -0.82 -5.09 -3.04
N LYS A 205 -0.25 -5.90 -3.94
CA LYS A 205 1.19 -6.25 -4.00
C LYS A 205 1.90 -5.40 -5.05
N LYS A 206 2.17 -4.15 -4.72
CA LYS A 206 2.68 -3.13 -5.66
C LYS A 206 4.02 -3.47 -6.30
N SER A 207 4.86 -4.30 -5.67
CA SER A 207 6.12 -4.80 -6.23
C SER A 207 5.92 -5.58 -7.52
N ASP A 208 4.76 -6.23 -7.67
CA ASP A 208 4.45 -7.13 -8.78
C ASP A 208 3.65 -6.44 -9.90
N TYR A 209 3.31 -5.16 -9.75
CA TYR A 209 2.61 -4.40 -10.78
C TYR A 209 3.46 -4.26 -12.04
N LYS A 210 2.85 -4.43 -13.20
CA LYS A 210 3.54 -4.33 -14.50
C LYS A 210 2.80 -3.40 -15.45
N ARG A 211 3.57 -2.80 -16.35
CA ARG A 211 3.10 -2.00 -17.46
C ARG A 211 3.62 -2.61 -18.74
N PHE A 212 2.73 -2.81 -19.69
CA PHE A 212 3.07 -3.36 -20.98
C PHE A 212 2.81 -2.31 -22.05
N LYS A 213 3.82 -1.95 -22.83
CA LYS A 213 3.64 -1.19 -24.04
C LYS A 213 3.16 -2.17 -25.12
N VAL A 214 2.04 -1.88 -25.74
CA VAL A 214 1.54 -2.64 -26.90
C VAL A 214 2.26 -2.13 -28.13
N GLU A 215 2.74 -3.04 -28.98
CA GLU A 215 3.56 -2.71 -30.16
C GLU A 215 2.93 -3.31 -31.42
N GLY A 216 3.07 -2.59 -32.54
CA GLY A 216 2.68 -3.12 -33.85
C GLY A 216 1.20 -3.08 -34.20
N LEU A 217 0.35 -2.46 -33.33
CA LEU A 217 -1.06 -2.24 -33.64
C LEU A 217 -1.25 -0.80 -34.12
N THR A 218 -1.77 -0.64 -35.35
CA THR A 218 -2.02 0.67 -35.96
C THR A 218 -3.40 1.24 -35.63
N ASP A 219 -4.34 0.39 -35.22
CA ASP A 219 -5.70 0.73 -34.87
C ASP A 219 -5.99 0.42 -33.39
N GLN A 220 -7.06 1.02 -32.87
CA GLN A 220 -7.55 0.76 -31.49
C GLN A 220 -8.19 -0.62 -31.41
N ASP A 221 -7.36 -1.66 -31.46
CA ASP A 221 -7.80 -3.05 -31.24
C ASP A 221 -7.48 -3.48 -29.82
N ASP A 222 -8.45 -3.28 -28.92
CA ASP A 222 -8.35 -3.65 -27.52
C ASP A 222 -8.22 -5.18 -27.35
N TYR A 223 -8.76 -5.98 -28.25
CA TYR A 223 -8.68 -7.44 -28.19
C TYR A 223 -7.30 -7.94 -28.55
N ALA A 224 -6.71 -7.45 -29.66
CA ALA A 224 -5.33 -7.77 -30.02
C ALA A 224 -4.35 -7.28 -28.95
N SER A 225 -4.61 -6.13 -28.36
CA SER A 225 -3.84 -5.58 -27.26
C SER A 225 -3.88 -6.47 -26.02
N MET A 226 -5.07 -6.93 -25.62
CA MET A 226 -5.25 -7.86 -24.50
C MET A 226 -4.52 -9.17 -24.74
N ARG A 227 -4.67 -9.76 -25.94
CA ARG A 227 -3.96 -10.98 -26.32
C ARG A 227 -2.45 -10.81 -26.20
N GLN A 228 -1.88 -9.75 -26.75
CA GLN A 228 -0.44 -9.48 -26.70
C GLN A 228 0.06 -9.38 -25.24
N VAL A 229 -0.67 -8.68 -24.38
CA VAL A 229 -0.30 -8.45 -22.99
C VAL A 229 -0.35 -9.73 -22.17
N VAL A 230 -1.43 -10.49 -22.27
CA VAL A 230 -1.58 -11.78 -21.59
C VAL A 230 -0.50 -12.75 -22.06
N THR A 231 -0.28 -12.85 -23.38
CA THR A 231 0.79 -13.69 -23.95
C THR A 231 2.15 -13.31 -23.35
N ARG A 232 2.52 -12.02 -23.36
CA ARG A 232 3.81 -11.55 -22.81
C ARG A 232 3.95 -11.87 -21.32
N ARG A 233 2.91 -11.64 -20.51
CA ARG A 233 2.91 -11.96 -19.08
C ARG A 233 3.24 -13.44 -18.85
N PHE A 234 2.60 -14.33 -19.62
CA PHE A 234 2.73 -15.77 -19.40
C PHE A 234 3.91 -16.41 -20.13
N VAL A 235 4.46 -15.78 -21.17
CA VAL A 235 5.78 -16.14 -21.71
C VAL A 235 6.88 -15.92 -20.67
N HIS A 236 6.87 -14.77 -19.98
CA HIS A 236 7.81 -14.50 -18.89
C HIS A 236 7.60 -15.45 -17.69
N TYR A 237 6.34 -15.82 -17.39
CA TYR A 237 6.03 -16.83 -16.37
C TYR A 237 6.67 -18.19 -16.72
N LYS A 238 6.51 -18.67 -17.95
CA LYS A 238 7.10 -19.94 -18.39
C LYS A 238 8.63 -19.91 -18.43
N ALA A 239 9.22 -18.75 -18.67
CA ALA A 239 10.67 -18.55 -18.62
C ALA A 239 11.22 -18.49 -17.18
N GLY A 240 10.37 -18.38 -16.16
CA GLY A 240 10.79 -18.22 -14.76
C GLY A 240 11.41 -16.87 -14.47
N ASP A 241 11.04 -15.83 -15.25
CA ASP A 241 11.61 -14.50 -15.10
C ASP A 241 11.21 -13.88 -13.76
N LYS A 242 12.19 -13.31 -13.06
CA LYS A 242 11.97 -12.68 -11.75
C LYS A 242 10.87 -11.63 -11.78
N GLY A 243 9.89 -11.79 -10.90
CA GLY A 243 8.72 -10.92 -10.78
C GLY A 243 7.59 -11.24 -11.77
N PHE A 244 7.71 -12.36 -12.50
CA PHE A 244 6.67 -13.01 -13.30
C PHE A 244 6.49 -14.50 -12.95
N ASP A 245 7.30 -15.02 -12.05
CA ASP A 245 7.45 -16.42 -11.68
C ASP A 245 6.33 -16.95 -10.76
N GLU A 246 5.51 -16.08 -10.17
CA GLU A 246 4.35 -16.49 -9.39
C GLU A 246 3.11 -16.71 -10.27
N ALA A 247 2.43 -17.85 -10.08
CA ALA A 247 1.18 -18.17 -10.77
C ALA A 247 -0.01 -17.41 -10.13
N PRO A 248 -0.93 -16.85 -10.93
CA PRO A 248 -2.20 -16.34 -10.40
C PRO A 248 -3.20 -17.46 -10.13
N ASP A 249 -4.03 -17.29 -9.08
CA ASP A 249 -5.21 -18.14 -8.83
C ASP A 249 -6.42 -17.63 -9.61
N LEU A 250 -6.43 -16.34 -9.99
CA LEU A 250 -7.54 -15.70 -10.67
C LEU A 250 -7.03 -14.52 -11.54
N LEU A 251 -7.48 -14.49 -12.78
CA LEU A 251 -7.32 -13.36 -13.69
C LEU A 251 -8.62 -12.59 -13.83
N LEU A 252 -8.55 -11.28 -13.62
CA LEU A 252 -9.65 -10.34 -13.78
C LEU A 252 -9.35 -9.42 -14.96
N ILE A 253 -10.22 -9.42 -15.94
CA ILE A 253 -10.05 -8.62 -17.16
C ILE A 253 -11.03 -7.46 -17.13
N ASP A 254 -10.53 -6.23 -17.23
CA ASP A 254 -11.40 -5.05 -17.37
C ASP A 254 -12.04 -5.05 -18.75
N GLY A 255 -13.19 -5.71 -18.85
CA GLY A 255 -13.95 -5.92 -20.07
C GLY A 255 -14.92 -7.08 -19.95
N GLY A 256 -15.82 -7.19 -20.92
CA GLY A 256 -16.85 -8.22 -20.95
C GLY A 256 -16.36 -9.59 -21.45
N VAL A 257 -17.34 -10.42 -21.85
CA VAL A 257 -17.13 -11.81 -22.33
C VAL A 257 -16.04 -11.92 -23.39
N THR A 258 -16.03 -11.00 -24.35
CA THR A 258 -15.07 -11.06 -25.48
C THR A 258 -13.63 -10.90 -25.01
N HIS A 259 -13.36 -10.00 -24.08
CA HIS A 259 -12.02 -9.80 -23.51
C HIS A 259 -11.58 -11.03 -22.70
N ALA A 260 -12.49 -11.63 -21.93
CA ALA A 260 -12.22 -12.86 -21.20
C ALA A 260 -11.89 -14.03 -22.15
N LYS A 261 -12.64 -14.19 -23.26
CA LYS A 261 -12.35 -15.19 -24.31
C LYS A 261 -10.97 -15.01 -24.91
N VAL A 262 -10.59 -13.78 -25.24
CA VAL A 262 -9.28 -13.49 -25.80
C VAL A 262 -8.14 -13.84 -24.85
N ALA A 263 -8.31 -13.53 -23.56
CA ALA A 263 -7.33 -13.89 -22.54
C ALA A 263 -7.20 -15.41 -22.38
N VAL A 264 -8.31 -16.15 -22.37
CA VAL A 264 -8.28 -17.64 -22.35
C VAL A 264 -7.60 -18.20 -23.58
N ALA A 265 -7.90 -17.70 -24.78
CA ALA A 265 -7.26 -18.16 -26.01
C ALA A 265 -5.73 -17.96 -25.98
N ALA A 266 -5.26 -16.80 -25.47
CA ALA A 266 -3.84 -16.52 -25.30
C ALA A 266 -3.15 -17.48 -24.32
N LEU A 267 -3.83 -17.88 -23.24
CA LEU A 267 -3.34 -18.88 -22.29
C LEU A 267 -3.26 -20.27 -22.91
N GLN A 268 -4.30 -20.68 -23.65
CA GLN A 268 -4.36 -21.98 -24.33
C GLN A 268 -3.24 -22.15 -25.35
N GLU A 269 -2.90 -21.11 -26.11
CA GLU A 269 -1.75 -21.12 -27.05
C GLU A 269 -0.42 -21.38 -26.35
N LEU A 270 -0.33 -21.02 -25.08
CA LEU A 270 0.85 -21.28 -24.24
C LEU A 270 0.75 -22.60 -23.46
N ASN A 271 -0.29 -23.40 -23.69
CA ASN A 271 -0.62 -24.61 -22.91
C ASN A 271 -0.73 -24.33 -21.40
N LEU A 272 -1.38 -23.21 -21.04
CA LEU A 272 -1.68 -22.81 -19.67
C LEU A 272 -3.19 -22.73 -19.46
N SER A 273 -3.62 -23.01 -18.23
CA SER A 273 -5.01 -22.91 -17.83
C SER A 273 -5.07 -22.24 -16.46
N PHE A 274 -5.68 -21.05 -16.42
CA PHE A 274 -5.97 -20.30 -15.20
C PHE A 274 -7.42 -19.84 -15.24
N PRO A 275 -8.10 -19.68 -14.09
CA PRO A 275 -9.42 -19.06 -14.04
C PRO A 275 -9.38 -17.62 -14.56
N VAL A 276 -10.23 -17.29 -15.54
CA VAL A 276 -10.33 -15.94 -16.15
C VAL A 276 -11.76 -15.47 -16.09
N PHE A 277 -11.97 -14.26 -15.59
CA PHE A 277 -13.28 -13.61 -15.57
C PHE A 277 -13.18 -12.17 -16.06
N GLY A 278 -14.18 -11.78 -16.85
CA GLY A 278 -14.38 -10.36 -17.24
C GLY A 278 -15.13 -9.59 -16.14
N MET A 279 -14.82 -8.33 -15.99
CA MET A 279 -15.51 -7.41 -15.05
C MET A 279 -16.59 -6.64 -15.78
N VAL A 280 -17.87 -6.91 -15.48
CA VAL A 280 -19.03 -6.23 -16.07
C VAL A 280 -19.41 -5.03 -15.21
N LYS A 281 -19.41 -3.84 -15.81
CA LYS A 281 -19.69 -2.56 -15.14
C LYS A 281 -21.19 -2.22 -15.14
N ASP A 282 -21.63 -1.53 -14.10
CA ASP A 282 -22.93 -0.88 -14.03
C ASP A 282 -22.92 0.50 -14.75
N ASP A 283 -24.06 1.17 -14.81
CA ASP A 283 -24.20 2.52 -15.40
C ASP A 283 -23.39 3.58 -14.65
N ARG A 284 -22.86 3.26 -13.45
CA ARG A 284 -21.98 4.10 -12.65
C ARG A 284 -20.51 3.68 -12.76
N HIS A 285 -20.17 2.87 -13.76
CA HIS A 285 -18.82 2.32 -14.02
C HIS A 285 -18.23 1.47 -12.89
N ARG A 286 -19.05 0.88 -12.00
CA ARG A 286 -18.61 -0.05 -10.94
C ARG A 286 -18.86 -1.48 -11.39
N THR A 287 -17.95 -2.39 -11.07
CA THR A 287 -18.13 -3.81 -11.39
C THR A 287 -19.31 -4.40 -10.60
N ARG A 288 -20.39 -4.73 -11.28
CA ARG A 288 -21.61 -5.34 -10.71
C ARG A 288 -21.61 -6.86 -10.76
N ALA A 289 -20.89 -7.43 -11.72
CA ALA A 289 -20.83 -8.85 -11.95
C ALA A 289 -19.47 -9.26 -12.53
N LEU A 290 -19.09 -10.49 -12.32
CA LEU A 290 -18.04 -11.17 -13.06
C LEU A 290 -18.66 -12.04 -14.14
N VAL A 291 -18.01 -12.16 -15.29
CA VAL A 291 -18.53 -12.95 -16.41
C VAL A 291 -17.51 -13.99 -16.83
N THR A 292 -17.98 -15.22 -17.01
CA THR A 292 -17.14 -16.30 -17.54
C THR A 292 -16.87 -16.11 -19.03
N PRO A 293 -15.85 -16.78 -19.61
CA PRO A 293 -15.63 -16.78 -21.05
C PRO A 293 -16.83 -17.33 -21.84
N GLU A 294 -17.65 -18.21 -21.26
CA GLU A 294 -18.85 -18.78 -21.86
C GLU A 294 -20.02 -17.80 -21.89
N GLY A 295 -19.97 -16.72 -21.08
CA GLY A 295 -20.96 -15.67 -21.02
C GLY A 295 -21.90 -15.76 -19.81
N GLU A 296 -21.61 -16.62 -18.84
CA GLU A 296 -22.37 -16.68 -17.60
C GLU A 296 -22.01 -15.50 -16.69
N GLU A 297 -22.99 -14.72 -16.28
CA GLU A 297 -22.82 -13.60 -15.35
C GLU A 297 -23.00 -14.06 -13.91
N ILE A 298 -21.99 -13.83 -13.08
CA ILE A 298 -22.00 -14.07 -11.64
C ILE A 298 -22.11 -12.74 -10.92
N ARG A 299 -23.27 -12.43 -10.39
CA ARG A 299 -23.55 -11.16 -9.68
C ARG A 299 -22.82 -11.12 -8.34
N ILE A 300 -22.06 -10.06 -8.12
CA ILE A 300 -21.29 -9.82 -6.89
C ILE A 300 -21.89 -8.71 -6.02
N ASP A 301 -22.80 -7.92 -6.54
CA ASP A 301 -23.46 -6.80 -5.85
C ASP A 301 -24.34 -7.25 -4.66
N ASN A 302 -24.73 -8.52 -4.61
CA ASN A 302 -25.45 -9.11 -3.49
C ASN A 302 -24.56 -9.40 -2.27
N ASN A 303 -23.23 -9.31 -2.40
CA ASN A 303 -22.29 -9.51 -1.32
C ASN A 303 -21.34 -8.31 -1.17
N GLN A 304 -21.58 -7.50 -0.14
CA GLN A 304 -20.84 -6.26 0.08
C GLN A 304 -19.31 -6.46 0.23
N ALA A 305 -18.86 -7.56 0.83
CA ALA A 305 -17.44 -7.81 1.03
C ALA A 305 -16.73 -8.12 -0.31
N ILE A 306 -17.33 -8.99 -1.14
CA ILE A 306 -16.83 -9.32 -2.48
C ILE A 306 -16.92 -8.11 -3.40
N PHE A 307 -18.06 -7.40 -3.40
CA PHE A 307 -18.25 -6.18 -4.18
C PHE A 307 -17.17 -5.13 -3.86
N SER A 308 -16.89 -4.93 -2.57
CA SER A 308 -15.84 -4.00 -2.13
C SER A 308 -14.45 -4.46 -2.56
N LEU A 309 -14.12 -5.75 -2.46
CA LEU A 309 -12.82 -6.31 -2.88
C LEU A 309 -12.60 -6.15 -4.39
N ILE A 310 -13.56 -6.55 -5.21
CA ILE A 310 -13.48 -6.45 -6.67
C ILE A 310 -13.45 -4.98 -7.10
N GLY A 311 -14.25 -4.12 -6.45
CA GLY A 311 -14.24 -2.67 -6.67
C GLY A 311 -12.85 -2.06 -6.38
N GLN A 312 -12.21 -2.43 -5.28
CA GLN A 312 -10.84 -1.98 -4.97
C GLN A 312 -9.83 -2.44 -6.02
N ILE A 313 -9.94 -3.67 -6.52
CA ILE A 313 -9.07 -4.20 -7.57
C ILE A 313 -9.27 -3.38 -8.86
N GLN A 314 -10.52 -3.15 -9.27
CA GLN A 314 -10.85 -2.35 -10.46
C GLN A 314 -10.32 -0.92 -10.35
N GLU A 315 -10.61 -0.24 -9.24
CA GLU A 315 -10.15 1.14 -9.00
C GLU A 315 -8.62 1.24 -9.02
N GLU A 316 -7.93 0.30 -8.41
CA GLU A 316 -6.47 0.27 -8.38
C GLU A 316 -5.87 0.00 -9.77
N THR A 317 -6.49 -0.89 -10.56
CA THR A 317 -6.10 -1.18 -11.95
C THR A 317 -6.21 0.08 -12.81
N HIS A 318 -7.35 0.75 -12.73
CA HIS A 318 -7.60 2.00 -13.45
C HIS A 318 -6.69 3.14 -12.97
N ARG A 319 -6.52 3.30 -11.64
CA ARG A 319 -5.60 4.29 -11.05
C ARG A 319 -4.16 4.11 -11.54
N PHE A 320 -3.69 2.86 -11.61
CA PHE A 320 -2.33 2.54 -12.05
C PHE A 320 -2.14 2.86 -13.54
N ALA A 321 -3.14 2.59 -14.37
CA ALA A 321 -3.17 2.96 -15.79
C ALA A 321 -3.11 4.49 -15.98
N ILE A 322 -4.00 5.25 -15.32
CA ILE A 322 -4.04 6.73 -15.42
C ILE A 322 -2.71 7.35 -14.97
N THR A 323 -2.10 6.84 -13.92
CA THR A 323 -0.82 7.38 -13.43
C THR A 323 0.27 7.28 -14.50
N TYR A 324 0.29 6.19 -15.25
CA TYR A 324 1.23 6.03 -16.36
C TYR A 324 0.94 6.97 -17.53
N HIS A 325 -0.33 7.14 -17.89
CA HIS A 325 -0.76 8.11 -18.89
C HIS A 325 -0.26 9.52 -18.56
N ARG A 326 -0.44 9.96 -17.31
CA ARG A 326 0.06 11.26 -16.86
C ARG A 326 1.59 11.38 -16.98
N GLN A 327 2.31 10.33 -16.63
CA GLN A 327 3.78 10.30 -16.74
C GLN A 327 4.26 10.38 -18.20
N LEU A 328 3.63 9.63 -19.13
CA LEU A 328 3.96 9.68 -20.54
C LEU A 328 3.61 11.03 -21.16
N ARG A 329 2.43 11.59 -20.84
CA ARG A 329 2.04 12.92 -21.30
C ARG A 329 2.99 14.01 -20.79
N SER A 330 3.35 13.97 -19.51
CA SER A 330 4.35 14.91 -18.93
C SER A 330 5.73 14.74 -19.58
N LYS A 331 6.11 13.52 -19.93
CA LYS A 331 7.36 13.27 -20.64
C LYS A 331 7.32 13.83 -22.07
N ARG A 332 6.22 13.60 -22.80
CA ARG A 332 6.03 14.14 -24.15
C ARG A 332 6.01 15.67 -24.15
N LEU A 333 5.27 16.30 -23.24
CA LEU A 333 5.22 17.76 -23.11
C LEU A 333 6.61 18.33 -22.85
N ARG A 334 7.39 17.74 -21.95
CA ARG A 334 8.78 18.14 -21.67
C ARG A 334 9.69 18.04 -22.89
N TYR A 335 9.52 16.97 -23.71
CA TYR A 335 10.28 16.85 -24.95
C TYR A 335 9.81 17.85 -26.01
N SER A 336 8.49 18.05 -26.13
CA SER A 336 7.89 18.95 -27.12
C SER A 336 8.27 20.42 -26.92
N GLU A 337 8.34 20.93 -25.69
CA GLU A 337 8.76 22.31 -25.42
C GLU A 337 10.22 22.59 -25.81
N LEU A 338 11.08 21.59 -25.74
CA LEU A 338 12.47 21.69 -26.17
C LEU A 338 12.65 21.41 -27.69
N ASP A 339 11.62 20.91 -28.39
CA ASP A 339 11.68 20.57 -29.83
C ASP A 339 11.71 21.82 -30.74
N GLY A 340 11.12 22.92 -30.26
CA GLY A 340 11.10 24.19 -31.00
C GLY A 340 12.38 25.02 -30.88
N ILE A 341 13.36 24.63 -30.06
CA ILE A 341 14.54 25.45 -29.78
C ILE A 341 15.65 25.13 -30.81
N PRO A 342 16.12 26.14 -31.56
CA PRO A 342 17.22 25.95 -32.54
C PRO A 342 18.47 25.38 -31.86
N GLY A 343 19.08 24.38 -32.50
CA GLY A 343 20.29 23.76 -32.00
C GLY A 343 20.09 22.71 -30.86
N ILE A 344 18.87 22.44 -30.43
CA ILE A 344 18.57 21.45 -29.38
C ILE A 344 18.02 20.14 -30.02
N GLY A 345 18.91 19.23 -30.37
CA GLY A 345 18.57 17.89 -30.83
C GLY A 345 18.37 16.90 -29.67
N ALA A 346 17.98 15.64 -29.99
CA ALA A 346 17.62 14.62 -29.01
C ALA A 346 18.67 14.38 -27.90
N LYS A 347 19.96 14.37 -28.24
CA LYS A 347 21.05 14.19 -27.26
C LYS A 347 21.13 15.35 -26.27
N ARG A 348 21.07 16.60 -26.76
CA ARG A 348 21.14 17.80 -25.92
C ARG A 348 19.92 17.94 -25.03
N LYS A 349 18.72 17.60 -25.49
CA LYS A 349 17.51 17.52 -24.68
C LYS A 349 17.68 16.54 -23.50
N GLN A 350 18.18 15.35 -23.80
CA GLN A 350 18.39 14.33 -22.78
C GLN A 350 19.40 14.79 -21.74
N GLU A 351 20.47 15.48 -22.14
CA GLU A 351 21.48 16.04 -21.25
C GLU A 351 20.88 17.15 -20.35
N LEU A 352 20.12 18.10 -20.91
CA LEU A 352 19.43 19.15 -20.16
C LEU A 352 18.46 18.58 -19.12
N LEU A 353 17.60 17.61 -19.53
CA LEU A 353 16.63 16.99 -18.62
C LEU A 353 17.30 16.11 -17.57
N ARG A 354 18.46 15.52 -17.85
CA ARG A 354 19.24 14.76 -16.88
C ARG A 354 19.80 15.66 -15.78
N GLN A 355 20.35 16.82 -16.17
CA GLN A 355 21.01 17.76 -15.26
C GLN A 355 20.00 18.58 -14.44
N PHE A 356 19.01 19.16 -15.08
CA PHE A 356 18.07 20.08 -14.43
C PHE A 356 16.79 19.38 -13.92
N LYS A 357 16.53 18.14 -14.29
CA LYS A 357 15.40 17.29 -13.84
C LYS A 357 14.00 17.80 -14.21
N SER A 358 13.79 19.09 -14.48
CA SER A 358 12.51 19.67 -14.87
C SER A 358 12.67 20.85 -15.86
N LEU A 359 11.62 21.14 -16.64
CA LEU A 359 11.57 22.31 -17.51
C LEU A 359 11.61 23.64 -16.74
N SER A 360 10.95 23.69 -15.59
CA SER A 360 11.00 24.86 -14.71
C SER A 360 12.42 25.15 -14.24
N ALA A 361 13.20 24.12 -13.90
CA ALA A 361 14.59 24.30 -13.52
C ALA A 361 15.48 24.71 -14.71
N ILE A 362 15.19 24.25 -15.94
CA ILE A 362 15.86 24.73 -17.15
C ILE A 362 15.53 26.20 -17.41
N GLY A 363 14.26 26.60 -17.22
CA GLY A 363 13.83 27.99 -17.39
C GLY A 363 14.38 28.95 -16.33
N GLN A 364 14.72 28.47 -15.15
CA GLN A 364 15.35 29.26 -14.07
C GLN A 364 16.87 29.23 -14.13
N ALA A 365 17.45 28.39 -15.00
CA ALA A 365 18.89 28.28 -15.12
C ALA A 365 19.51 29.53 -15.75
N THR A 366 20.64 29.96 -15.21
CA THR A 366 21.41 31.08 -15.74
C THR A 366 22.15 30.69 -17.03
N LEU A 367 22.43 31.70 -17.88
CA LEU A 367 23.16 31.45 -19.13
C LEU A 367 24.51 30.72 -18.90
N PRO A 368 25.34 31.07 -17.89
CA PRO A 368 26.58 30.34 -17.60
C PRO A 368 26.36 28.85 -17.20
N GLU A 369 25.25 28.54 -16.56
CA GLU A 369 24.92 27.14 -16.20
C GLU A 369 24.55 26.33 -17.44
N LEU A 370 23.80 26.92 -18.37
CA LEU A 370 23.46 26.31 -19.64
C LEU A 370 24.69 26.14 -20.56
N GLU A 371 25.62 27.11 -20.58
CA GLU A 371 26.86 27.06 -21.35
C GLU A 371 27.84 25.96 -20.89
N ARG A 372 27.71 25.45 -19.64
CA ARG A 372 28.48 24.30 -19.17
C ARG A 372 28.08 22.99 -19.83
N LEU A 373 26.86 22.92 -20.37
CA LEU A 373 26.28 21.71 -20.94
C LEU A 373 26.07 21.81 -22.46
N LEU A 374 25.95 23.02 -22.97
CA LEU A 374 25.60 23.31 -24.35
C LEU A 374 26.60 24.26 -24.98
N PRO A 375 26.79 24.21 -26.31
CA PRO A 375 27.48 25.28 -27.04
C PRO A 375 26.79 26.64 -26.83
N LYS A 376 27.53 27.72 -26.87
CA LYS A 376 27.03 29.06 -26.56
C LYS A 376 25.76 29.46 -27.30
N ASP A 377 25.69 29.17 -28.60
CA ASP A 377 24.52 29.49 -29.44
C ASP A 377 23.25 28.71 -28.95
N ALA A 378 23.43 27.43 -28.62
CA ALA A 378 22.33 26.60 -28.14
C ALA A 378 21.92 26.98 -26.70
N ALA A 379 22.86 27.35 -25.85
CA ALA A 379 22.58 27.84 -24.49
C ALA A 379 21.81 29.15 -24.52
N ALA A 380 22.21 30.10 -25.37
CA ALA A 380 21.50 31.35 -25.59
C ALA A 380 20.07 31.12 -26.11
N ALA A 381 19.88 30.19 -27.09
CA ALA A 381 18.57 29.88 -27.62
C ALA A 381 17.65 29.31 -26.54
N VAL A 382 18.13 28.42 -25.65
CA VAL A 382 17.37 27.89 -24.50
C VAL A 382 17.02 28.99 -23.53
N TYR A 383 18.00 29.83 -23.19
CA TYR A 383 17.79 30.95 -22.25
C TYR A 383 16.69 31.90 -22.74
N HIS A 384 16.79 32.39 -23.99
CA HIS A 384 15.78 33.25 -24.61
C HIS A 384 14.40 32.63 -24.69
N HIS A 385 14.30 31.34 -25.09
CA HIS A 385 13.02 30.64 -25.22
C HIS A 385 12.21 30.62 -23.92
N PHE A 386 12.86 30.50 -22.77
CA PHE A 386 12.18 30.46 -21.48
C PHE A 386 12.01 31.83 -20.81
N HIS A 387 12.81 32.83 -21.16
CA HIS A 387 12.73 34.16 -20.55
C HIS A 387 11.89 35.16 -21.37
N GLU A 388 11.79 34.98 -22.69
CA GLU A 388 10.94 35.82 -23.54
C GLU A 388 9.45 35.45 -23.46
N LYS A 389 9.09 34.23 -23.01
CA LYS A 389 7.69 33.82 -22.77
C LYS A 389 7.10 34.35 -21.46
N GLY A 390 7.82 35.03 -20.64
CA GLY A 390 7.38 35.59 -19.36
C GLY A 390 6.89 37.05 -19.40
N GLU A 391 6.88 37.68 -20.57
CA GLU A 391 6.45 39.09 -20.75
C GLU A 391 5.12 39.27 -21.52
N GLU A 392 4.32 38.19 -21.75
CA GLU A 392 2.95 38.31 -22.28
C GLU A 392 1.90 37.91 -21.18
#